data_6e00bd0996c6f3f61a6004cca7751a3e
#
_entry.id   6e00bd0996c6f3f61a6004cca7751a3e
#
_cell.length_a   1.000
_cell.length_b   1.000
_cell.length_c   1.000
_cell.angle_alpha   90.00
_cell.angle_beta   90.00
_cell.angle_gamma   90.00
#
_symmetry.space_group_name_H-M   'P 1'
#
loop_
_entity.id
_entity.type
_entity.pdbx_description
1 polymer ?
#
loop_
_entity_poly.entity_id
_entity_poly.type
_entity_poly.pdbx_seq_one_letter_code
_entity_poly.pdbx_strand_id
1 'polypeptide(L)'
;MAKKNPRSHAALVLIVDDDEAVVEITAEILETLGYDVLTARNGPEAVELLRKNSGISVLFSDIQMPGMGGKELAAIALMLRPGIRVVFTSGFQTPPGDAAFVPKPYRAVDLIRVLPPQPLPH
;
A
#
# COMPACT_ATOMS: atom_id res chain seq x y z
N MET A 1 5.71 -6.70 -16.37
CA MET A 1 6.33 -5.74 -15.45
C MET A 1 5.82 -4.36 -15.71
N ALA A 2 5.21 -3.76 -14.74
CA ALA A 2 4.76 -2.39 -14.89
C ALA A 2 5.98 -1.48 -14.79
N LYS A 3 6.24 -0.73 -15.85
CA LYS A 3 7.28 0.28 -15.81
C LYS A 3 6.65 1.60 -15.45
N LYS A 4 7.18 2.23 -14.44
CA LYS A 4 6.77 3.59 -14.13
C LYS A 4 7.18 4.46 -15.30
N ASN A 5 6.21 5.16 -15.87
CA ASN A 5 6.47 6.12 -16.92
C ASN A 5 7.37 7.23 -16.36
N PRO A 6 8.52 7.54 -16.99
CA PRO A 6 9.41 8.58 -16.47
C PRO A 6 8.74 9.95 -16.35
N ARG A 7 7.66 10.18 -17.08
CA ARG A 7 6.89 11.43 -16.99
C ARG A 7 5.75 11.35 -15.99
N SER A 8 5.54 10.17 -15.43
CA SER A 8 4.49 9.99 -14.45
C SER A 8 4.94 10.51 -13.10
N HIS A 9 4.09 11.27 -12.44
CA HIS A 9 4.30 11.71 -11.07
C HIS A 9 3.42 10.90 -10.11
N ALA A 10 2.85 9.81 -10.62
CA ALA A 10 1.97 8.96 -9.83
C ALA A 10 2.75 8.32 -8.68
N ALA A 11 2.14 8.29 -7.52
CA ALA A 11 2.71 7.56 -6.39
C ALA A 11 2.69 6.06 -6.68
N LEU A 12 3.75 5.37 -6.27
CA LEU A 12 3.82 3.92 -6.38
C LEU A 12 3.42 3.32 -5.04
N VAL A 13 2.33 2.59 -5.04
CA VAL A 13 1.73 1.99 -3.85
C VAL A 13 2.03 0.50 -3.81
N LEU A 14 2.57 0.02 -2.69
CA LEU A 14 2.72 -1.41 -2.45
C LEU A 14 1.53 -1.88 -1.62
N ILE A 15 0.71 -2.74 -2.21
CA ILE A 15 -0.46 -3.33 -1.55
C ILE A 15 -0.04 -4.68 -0.98
N VAL A 16 -0.28 -4.89 0.32
CA VAL A 16 0.06 -6.15 0.99
C VAL A 16 -1.16 -6.69 1.72
N ASP A 17 -1.61 -7.87 1.32
CA ASP A 17 -2.75 -8.54 1.93
C ASP A 17 -2.65 -10.02 1.57
N ASP A 18 -2.94 -10.91 2.50
CA ASP A 18 -2.90 -12.35 2.24
C ASP A 18 -4.13 -12.85 1.49
N ASP A 19 -5.16 -12.02 1.34
CA ASP A 19 -6.34 -12.35 0.55
C ASP A 19 -6.14 -11.87 -0.89
N GLU A 20 -5.91 -12.81 -1.79
CA GLU A 20 -5.62 -12.53 -3.18
C GLU A 20 -6.73 -11.73 -3.88
N ALA A 21 -7.98 -12.03 -3.57
CA ALA A 21 -9.11 -11.31 -4.16
C ALA A 21 -9.13 -9.85 -3.72
N VAL A 22 -8.80 -9.58 -2.47
CA VAL A 22 -8.72 -8.20 -1.95
C VAL A 22 -7.59 -7.45 -2.66
N VAL A 23 -6.44 -8.09 -2.82
CA VAL A 23 -5.29 -7.49 -3.52
C VAL A 23 -5.67 -7.11 -4.95
N GLU A 24 -6.31 -8.02 -5.68
CA GLU A 24 -6.69 -7.77 -7.07
C GLU A 24 -7.68 -6.62 -7.19
N ILE A 25 -8.70 -6.60 -6.36
CA ILE A 25 -9.70 -5.54 -6.38
C ILE A 25 -9.09 -4.20 -6.02
N THR A 26 -8.25 -4.18 -5.00
CA THR A 26 -7.60 -2.96 -4.54
C THR A 26 -6.66 -2.39 -5.61
N ALA A 27 -5.87 -3.27 -6.25
CA ALA A 27 -4.99 -2.87 -7.32
C ALA A 27 -5.77 -2.23 -8.47
N GLU A 28 -6.89 -2.85 -8.84
CA GLU A 28 -7.73 -2.32 -9.93
C GLU A 28 -8.29 -0.94 -9.58
N ILE A 29 -8.77 -0.76 -8.37
CA ILE A 29 -9.28 0.54 -7.93
C ILE A 29 -8.18 1.60 -7.99
N LEU A 30 -7.00 1.30 -7.45
CA LEU A 30 -5.90 2.26 -7.39
C LEU A 30 -5.38 2.60 -8.78
N GLU A 31 -5.27 1.62 -9.65
CA GLU A 31 -4.85 1.87 -11.03
C GLU A 31 -5.86 2.75 -11.76
N THR A 32 -7.14 2.52 -11.55
CA THR A 32 -8.19 3.37 -12.11
C THR A 32 -8.08 4.81 -11.61
N LEU A 33 -7.65 4.98 -10.36
CA LEU A 33 -7.45 6.31 -9.78
C LEU A 33 -6.13 6.96 -10.21
N GLY A 34 -5.31 6.26 -10.99
CA GLY A 34 -4.07 6.82 -11.52
C GLY A 34 -2.81 6.49 -10.75
N TYR A 35 -2.88 5.64 -9.73
CA TYR A 35 -1.70 5.21 -8.99
C TYR A 35 -0.99 4.07 -9.72
N ASP A 36 0.33 4.03 -9.57
CA ASP A 36 1.10 2.83 -9.93
C ASP A 36 1.07 1.87 -8.75
N VAL A 37 1.03 0.57 -9.02
CA VAL A 37 0.78 -0.42 -7.99
C VAL A 37 1.74 -1.60 -8.11
N LEU A 38 2.27 -2.05 -6.98
CA LEU A 38 2.89 -3.37 -6.83
C LEU A 38 2.11 -4.10 -5.74
N THR A 39 2.13 -5.42 -5.80
CA THR A 39 1.36 -6.24 -4.85
C THR A 39 2.24 -7.31 -4.22
N ALA A 40 1.94 -7.63 -2.95
CA ALA A 40 2.57 -8.71 -2.23
C ALA A 40 1.53 -9.41 -1.38
N ARG A 41 1.71 -10.69 -1.11
CA ARG A 41 0.76 -11.48 -0.33
C ARG A 41 1.21 -11.78 1.08
N ASN A 42 2.40 -11.34 1.44
CA ASN A 42 2.93 -11.52 2.79
C ASN A 42 4.04 -10.52 3.06
N GLY A 43 4.45 -10.45 4.32
CA GLY A 43 5.47 -9.50 4.74
C GLY A 43 6.82 -9.69 4.07
N PRO A 44 7.38 -10.92 4.06
CA PRO A 44 8.67 -11.15 3.41
C PRO A 44 8.70 -10.77 1.94
N GLU A 45 7.65 -11.07 1.20
CA GLU A 45 7.53 -10.68 -0.21
C GLU A 45 7.51 -9.16 -0.35
N ALA A 46 6.79 -8.48 0.54
CA ALA A 46 6.72 -7.02 0.55
C ALA A 46 8.09 -6.41 0.85
N VAL A 47 8.84 -6.95 1.81
CA VAL A 47 10.18 -6.47 2.13
C VAL A 47 11.10 -6.58 0.93
N GLU A 48 11.01 -7.69 0.21
CA GLU A 48 11.83 -7.89 -0.98
C GLU A 48 11.51 -6.86 -2.06
N LEU A 49 10.23 -6.56 -2.27
CA LEU A 49 9.82 -5.53 -3.22
C LEU A 49 10.28 -4.15 -2.79
N LEU A 50 10.22 -3.86 -1.50
CA LEU A 50 10.71 -2.58 -0.97
C LEU A 50 12.20 -2.40 -1.23
N ARG A 51 12.97 -3.47 -1.08
CA ARG A 51 14.43 -3.42 -1.33
C ARG A 51 14.75 -3.21 -2.79
N LYS A 52 13.97 -3.79 -3.68
CA LYS A 52 14.22 -3.73 -5.13
C LYS A 52 13.64 -2.51 -5.81
N ASN A 53 12.68 -1.84 -5.20
CA ASN A 53 11.95 -0.75 -5.84
C ASN A 53 11.99 0.50 -4.99
N SER A 54 13.00 1.33 -5.21
CA SER A 54 13.19 2.56 -4.43
C SER A 54 12.09 3.59 -4.63
N GLY A 55 11.27 3.41 -5.67
CA GLY A 55 10.17 4.33 -5.95
C GLY A 55 8.89 4.09 -5.14
N ILE A 56 8.82 3.02 -4.36
CA ILE A 56 7.64 2.78 -3.53
C ILE A 56 7.55 3.87 -2.48
N SER A 57 6.47 4.63 -2.52
CA SER A 57 6.26 5.77 -1.61
C SER A 57 5.13 5.54 -0.61
N VAL A 58 4.31 4.52 -0.84
CA VAL A 58 3.18 4.19 0.04
C VAL A 58 3.17 2.69 0.28
N LEU A 59 3.04 2.30 1.55
CA LEU A 59 2.76 0.93 1.95
C LEU A 59 1.31 0.87 2.42
N PHE A 60 0.48 0.08 1.74
CA PHE A 60 -0.91 -0.15 2.11
C PHE A 60 -1.04 -1.60 2.53
N SER A 61 -1.12 -1.86 3.83
CA SER A 61 -0.99 -3.20 4.37
C SER A 61 -2.13 -3.58 5.32
N ASP A 62 -2.62 -4.81 5.17
CA ASP A 62 -3.46 -5.43 6.19
C ASP A 62 -2.66 -5.54 7.49
N ILE A 63 -3.33 -5.32 8.62
CA ILE A 63 -2.71 -5.48 9.93
C ILE A 63 -2.52 -6.96 10.26
N GLN A 64 -3.56 -7.77 9.97
CA GLN A 64 -3.53 -9.18 10.30
C GLN A 64 -3.13 -10.03 9.11
N MET A 65 -1.94 -10.59 9.18
CA MET A 65 -1.45 -11.55 8.19
C MET A 65 -0.70 -12.65 8.93
N PRO A 66 -0.76 -13.90 8.42
CA PRO A 66 0.01 -15.00 9.02
C PRO A 66 1.51 -14.69 8.98
N GLY A 67 2.21 -15.05 10.03
CA GLY A 67 3.65 -14.78 10.14
C GLY A 67 3.90 -13.33 10.45
N MET A 68 4.51 -12.59 9.52
CA MET A 68 4.77 -11.16 9.68
C MET A 68 3.49 -10.37 9.50
N GLY A 69 3.03 -9.70 10.55
CA GLY A 69 1.85 -8.83 10.48
C GLY A 69 2.18 -7.47 9.91
N GLY A 70 1.11 -6.69 9.66
CA GLY A 70 1.27 -5.38 9.04
C GLY A 70 2.06 -4.38 9.88
N LYS A 71 1.94 -4.44 11.20
CA LYS A 71 2.69 -3.54 12.07
C LYS A 71 4.18 -3.81 12.02
N GLU A 72 4.56 -5.06 12.03
CA GLU A 72 5.96 -5.46 11.90
C GLU A 72 6.51 -5.07 10.54
N LEU A 73 5.75 -5.34 9.49
CA LEU A 73 6.12 -4.93 8.14
C LEU A 73 6.31 -3.42 8.03
N ALA A 74 5.40 -2.64 8.62
CA ALA A 74 5.50 -1.19 8.61
C ALA A 74 6.77 -0.70 9.29
N ALA A 75 7.16 -1.32 10.41
CA ALA A 75 8.39 -0.97 11.10
C ALA A 75 9.61 -1.20 10.20
N ILE A 76 9.65 -2.33 9.51
CA ILE A 76 10.74 -2.64 8.58
C ILE A 76 10.74 -1.64 7.41
N ALA A 77 9.56 -1.34 6.86
CA ALA A 77 9.43 -0.41 5.75
C ALA A 77 9.96 0.98 6.12
N LEU A 78 9.64 1.45 7.32
CA LEU A 78 10.11 2.75 7.80
C LEU A 78 11.62 2.77 8.02
N MET A 79 12.21 1.64 8.41
CA MET A 79 13.67 1.52 8.51
C MET A 79 14.32 1.60 7.15
N LEU A 80 13.74 0.93 6.16
CA LEU A 80 14.28 0.93 4.80
C LEU A 80 14.03 2.26 4.09
N ARG A 81 12.94 2.92 4.43
CA ARG A 81 12.51 4.12 3.73
C ARG A 81 11.77 5.05 4.68
N PRO A 82 12.52 5.91 5.40
CA PRO A 82 11.93 6.75 6.46
C PRO A 82 10.81 7.67 6.00
N GLY A 83 10.78 8.04 4.72
CA GLY A 83 9.73 8.90 4.18
C GLY A 83 8.50 8.18 3.66
N ILE A 84 8.45 6.85 3.77
CA ILE A 84 7.31 6.10 3.23
C ILE A 84 6.05 6.41 4.03
N ARG A 85 4.94 6.56 3.30
CA ARG A 85 3.64 6.71 3.96
C ARG A 85 3.06 5.32 4.21
N VAL A 86 2.69 5.07 5.46
CA VAL A 86 2.09 3.78 5.83
C VAL A 86 0.60 3.97 6.06
N VAL A 87 -0.19 3.13 5.41
CA VAL A 87 -1.64 3.08 5.60
C VAL A 87 -2.01 1.64 5.95
N PHE A 88 -2.73 1.47 7.05
CA PHE A 88 -3.20 0.15 7.47
C PHE A 88 -4.64 -0.10 7.06
N THR A 89 -5.00 -1.36 6.90
CA THR A 89 -6.37 -1.78 6.72
C THR A 89 -6.64 -3.04 7.54
N SER A 90 -7.87 -3.24 7.97
CA SER A 90 -8.28 -4.43 8.68
C SER A 90 -9.80 -4.51 8.74
N GLY A 91 -10.32 -5.74 8.84
CA GLY A 91 -11.74 -5.96 9.11
C GLY A 91 -12.06 -6.05 10.59
N PHE A 92 -11.06 -6.17 11.44
CA PHE A 92 -11.25 -6.49 12.85
C PHE A 92 -10.53 -5.59 13.83
N GLN A 93 -9.44 -4.96 13.44
CA GLN A 93 -8.58 -4.22 14.35
C GLN A 93 -8.47 -2.78 13.92
N THR A 94 -8.22 -1.92 14.89
CA THR A 94 -7.81 -0.54 14.61
C THR A 94 -6.32 -0.41 14.87
N PRO A 95 -5.61 0.47 14.14
CA PRO A 95 -4.19 0.67 14.39
C PRO A 95 -3.98 1.42 15.68
N PRO A 96 -2.78 1.33 16.28
CA PRO A 96 -2.45 2.14 17.45
C PRO A 96 -2.29 3.61 17.07
N GLY A 97 -2.70 4.49 17.97
CA GLY A 97 -2.49 5.92 17.79
C GLY A 97 -3.24 6.50 16.60
N ASP A 98 -2.59 7.40 15.92
CA ASP A 98 -3.13 8.15 14.78
C ASP A 98 -2.55 7.70 13.45
N ALA A 99 -2.17 6.42 13.35
CA ALA A 99 -1.74 5.85 12.07
C ALA A 99 -2.89 5.91 11.06
N ALA A 100 -2.55 6.16 9.81
CA ALA A 100 -3.54 6.19 8.74
C ALA A 100 -4.18 4.81 8.59
N PHE A 101 -5.51 4.79 8.44
CA PHE A 101 -6.25 3.54 8.49
C PHE A 101 -7.52 3.60 7.65
N VAL A 102 -7.81 2.51 6.96
CA VAL A 102 -9.05 2.34 6.21
C VAL A 102 -9.67 1.01 6.61
N PRO A 103 -10.87 1.01 7.20
CA PRO A 103 -11.51 -0.26 7.56
C PRO A 103 -12.02 -1.01 6.34
N LYS A 104 -12.02 -2.33 6.42
CA LYS A 104 -12.63 -3.18 5.40
C LYS A 104 -14.12 -3.33 5.68
N PRO A 105 -14.97 -3.43 4.66
CA PRO A 105 -14.65 -3.24 3.24
C PRO A 105 -14.52 -1.76 2.90
N TYR A 106 -13.62 -1.43 1.98
CA TYR A 106 -13.41 -0.04 1.59
C TYR A 106 -13.78 0.18 0.12
N ARG A 107 -14.01 1.44 -0.21
CA ARG A 107 -14.36 1.89 -1.54
C ARG A 107 -13.28 2.86 -2.03
N ALA A 108 -13.36 3.21 -3.31
CA ALA A 108 -12.41 4.15 -3.88
C ALA A 108 -12.33 5.47 -3.08
N VAL A 109 -13.48 6.00 -2.64
CA VAL A 109 -13.51 7.25 -1.89
C VAL A 109 -12.75 7.15 -0.57
N ASP A 110 -12.78 5.98 0.06
CA ASP A 110 -12.05 5.75 1.31
C ASP A 110 -10.55 5.76 1.09
N LEU A 111 -10.10 5.20 -0.02
CA LEU A 111 -8.67 5.17 -0.38
C LEU A 111 -8.17 6.56 -0.74
N ILE A 112 -8.96 7.34 -1.46
CA ILE A 112 -8.59 8.70 -1.83
C ILE A 112 -8.28 9.56 -0.60
N ARG A 113 -9.01 9.34 0.49
CA ARG A 113 -8.84 10.14 1.71
C ARG A 113 -7.51 9.91 2.41
N VAL A 114 -6.91 8.73 2.27
CA VAL A 114 -5.71 8.35 3.01
C VAL A 114 -4.46 8.31 2.15
N LEU A 115 -4.61 8.34 0.83
CA LEU A 115 -3.47 8.29 -0.09
C LEU A 115 -3.07 9.69 -0.53
N PRO A 116 -1.79 9.88 -0.92
CA PRO A 116 -1.36 11.19 -1.39
C PRO A 116 -2.12 11.58 -2.66
N PRO A 117 -2.42 12.86 -2.81
CA PRO A 117 -3.12 13.29 -4.02
C PRO A 117 -2.31 13.02 -5.27
N GLN A 118 -3.00 12.63 -6.33
CA GLN A 118 -2.38 12.42 -7.62
C GLN A 118 -2.29 13.73 -8.39
N PRO A 119 -1.25 13.90 -9.23
CA PRO A 119 -1.20 15.03 -10.12
C PRO A 119 -2.39 15.01 -11.07
N LEU A 120 -2.87 16.19 -11.42
CA LEU A 120 -3.94 16.30 -12.41
C LEU A 120 -3.42 15.83 -13.76
N PRO A 121 -4.25 15.13 -14.55
CA PRO A 121 -3.87 14.76 -15.90
C PRO A 121 -3.75 16.02 -16.78
N HIS A 122 -2.87 15.92 -17.74
CA HIS A 122 -2.65 17.02 -18.69
C HIS A 122 -3.35 16.75 -19.99
#